data_1127f4be96ee4f75c6dc85908ffa8bc0
#
_entry.id   1127f4be96ee4f75c6dc85908ffa8bc0
#
_cell.length_a   1.000
_cell.length_b   1.000
_cell.length_c   1.000
_cell.angle_alpha   90.00
_cell.angle_beta   90.00
_cell.angle_gamma   90.00
#
_symmetry.space_group_name_H-M   'P 1'
#
loop_
_entity.id
_entity.type
_entity.pdbx_description
1 polymer ?
#
loop_
_entity_poly.entity_id
_entity_poly.type
_entity_poly.pdbx_seq_one_letter_code
_entity_poly.pdbx_strand_id
1 'polypeptide(L)'
;MIQSRRDFLKTAGKVAVAASVASVVPMSAMAEAPAHPFTYVHLDPEKAADRAYAAFTKLGGCCVSVADAIIGELADQVGAPFNGVPVQIWTNGGGGYGQNSLCGCIGGAAGAIGLVCDKATSSALLKELCTWYKETNLPTYDRGEKALAMVVPGSVNCIDSLSKFFAASGVSSMSDPGRIVRCSCLAADVARKTVELLNAHFGV
;
A
#
# COMPACT_ATOMS: atom_id res chain seq x y z
N MET A 1 -26.33 -37.16 -1.17
CA MET A 1 -27.59 -36.39 -1.08
C MET A 1 -27.21 -34.91 -1.02
N ILE A 2 -27.60 -34.18 -2.05
CA ILE A 2 -27.30 -32.74 -2.14
C ILE A 2 -28.43 -32.01 -1.40
N GLN A 3 -28.09 -31.40 -0.26
CA GLN A 3 -29.05 -30.57 0.49
C GLN A 3 -29.44 -29.34 -0.35
N SER A 4 -30.75 -29.15 -0.54
CA SER A 4 -31.25 -27.99 -1.30
C SER A 4 -31.12 -26.71 -0.47
N ARG A 5 -30.95 -25.54 -1.15
CA ARG A 5 -30.93 -24.21 -0.48
C ARG A 5 -32.16 -23.96 0.39
N ARG A 6 -33.29 -24.58 0.06
CA ARG A 6 -34.54 -24.51 0.82
C ARG A 6 -34.48 -25.25 2.14
N ASP A 7 -33.75 -26.39 2.20
CA ASP A 7 -33.62 -27.18 3.43
C ASP A 7 -32.65 -26.53 4.39
N PHE A 8 -31.61 -25.86 3.87
CA PHE A 8 -30.69 -25.03 4.67
C PHE A 8 -31.41 -23.88 5.39
N LEU A 9 -32.29 -23.16 4.67
CA LEU A 9 -33.07 -22.05 5.27
C LEU A 9 -34.09 -22.53 6.30
N LYS A 10 -34.69 -23.73 6.14
CA LYS A 10 -35.59 -24.28 7.14
C LYS A 10 -34.87 -24.78 8.40
N THR A 11 -33.61 -25.20 8.28
CA THR A 11 -32.80 -25.63 9.41
C THR A 11 -32.26 -24.43 10.17
N ALA A 12 -31.83 -23.36 9.47
CA ALA A 12 -31.40 -22.10 10.08
C ALA A 12 -32.55 -21.42 10.87
N GLY A 13 -33.78 -21.50 10.40
CA GLY A 13 -34.96 -20.96 11.08
C GLY A 13 -35.35 -21.69 12.39
N LYS A 14 -34.92 -22.95 12.59
CA LYS A 14 -35.25 -23.72 13.78
C LYS A 14 -34.25 -23.58 14.92
N VAL A 15 -33.05 -23.05 14.66
CA VAL A 15 -31.99 -22.81 15.66
C VAL A 15 -32.14 -21.42 16.32
N ALA A 16 -32.94 -20.53 15.75
CA ALA A 16 -33.10 -19.16 16.23
C ALA A 16 -34.05 -18.96 17.42
N VAL A 17 -34.65 -20.01 17.99
CA VAL A 17 -35.67 -19.90 19.05
C VAL A 17 -35.20 -20.31 20.44
N ALA A 18 -33.96 -20.71 20.64
CA ALA A 18 -33.47 -21.24 21.93
C ALA A 18 -32.32 -20.46 22.58
N ALA A 19 -32.08 -19.20 22.23
CA ALA A 19 -31.08 -18.38 22.92
C ALA A 19 -31.47 -16.89 22.91
N SER A 20 -32.64 -16.56 23.45
CA SER A 20 -32.93 -15.18 23.84
C SER A 20 -32.46 -14.95 25.28
N VAL A 21 -31.15 -15.07 25.54
CA VAL A 21 -30.52 -14.23 26.54
C VAL A 21 -30.12 -12.98 25.79
N ALA A 22 -30.95 -11.97 25.83
CA ALA A 22 -30.63 -10.63 25.42
C ALA A 22 -29.49 -10.13 26.30
N SER A 23 -28.24 -10.42 25.94
CA SER A 23 -27.15 -9.54 26.29
C SER A 23 -27.44 -8.24 25.56
N VAL A 24 -28.08 -7.32 26.24
CA VAL A 24 -28.11 -5.91 25.85
C VAL A 24 -26.66 -5.45 25.90
N VAL A 25 -25.93 -5.68 24.80
CA VAL A 25 -24.70 -4.95 24.54
C VAL A 25 -25.17 -3.51 24.41
N PRO A 26 -24.77 -2.60 25.29
CA PRO A 26 -25.16 -1.22 25.17
C PRO A 26 -24.69 -0.75 23.80
N MET A 27 -25.61 -0.33 22.95
CA MET A 27 -25.36 0.24 21.61
C MET A 27 -24.61 1.60 21.68
N SER A 28 -24.09 1.93 22.86
CA SER A 28 -23.44 3.21 23.16
C SER A 28 -21.94 3.25 22.95
N ALA A 29 -21.36 2.31 22.21
CA ALA A 29 -19.91 2.31 21.94
C ALA A 29 -19.55 1.92 20.49
N MET A 30 -20.40 2.21 19.51
CA MET A 30 -19.88 2.36 18.15
C MET A 30 -19.23 3.74 18.10
N ALA A 31 -17.91 3.77 18.32
CA ALA A 31 -17.14 4.98 18.05
C ALA A 31 -17.50 5.45 16.62
N GLU A 32 -17.89 6.71 16.49
CA GLU A 32 -18.16 7.31 15.19
C GLU A 32 -16.94 7.08 14.30
N ALA A 33 -17.17 6.60 13.08
CA ALA A 33 -16.08 6.39 12.14
C ALA A 33 -15.35 7.73 11.92
N PRO A 34 -14.01 7.75 11.92
CA PRO A 34 -13.28 8.99 11.76
C PRO A 34 -13.64 9.66 10.43
N ALA A 35 -13.81 10.98 10.44
CA ALA A 35 -14.14 11.75 9.25
C ALA A 35 -13.00 11.64 8.20
N HIS A 36 -13.36 11.43 6.94
CA HIS A 36 -12.43 11.42 5.81
C HIS A 36 -12.51 12.75 5.06
N PRO A 37 -11.36 13.29 4.58
CA PRO A 37 -9.98 12.79 4.72
C PRO A 37 -9.41 12.92 6.12
N PHE A 38 -8.45 12.03 6.46
CA PHE A 38 -7.73 12.10 7.73
C PHE A 38 -6.74 13.27 7.72
N THR A 39 -6.52 13.90 8.87
CA THR A 39 -5.60 15.02 8.98
C THR A 39 -4.16 14.56 8.77
N TYR A 40 -3.50 15.09 7.75
CA TYR A 40 -2.08 14.85 7.47
C TYR A 40 -1.20 15.71 8.37
N VAL A 41 -0.06 15.16 8.78
CA VAL A 41 1.03 15.87 9.45
C VAL A 41 2.33 15.66 8.68
N HIS A 42 3.29 16.57 8.85
CA HIS A 42 4.61 16.46 8.20
C HIS A 42 5.25 15.11 8.47
N LEU A 43 5.72 14.45 7.42
CA LEU A 43 6.57 13.26 7.48
C LEU A 43 7.96 13.57 6.93
N ASP A 44 8.98 12.90 7.47
CA ASP A 44 10.32 12.92 6.89
C ASP A 44 10.37 11.97 5.68
N PRO A 45 10.62 12.48 4.45
CA PRO A 45 10.66 11.66 3.25
C PRO A 45 11.73 10.55 3.31
N GLU A 46 12.87 10.84 3.94
CA GLU A 46 13.96 9.86 4.04
C GLU A 46 13.65 8.76 5.05
N LYS A 47 13.00 9.10 6.15
CA LYS A 47 12.52 8.13 7.13
C LYS A 47 11.45 7.20 6.53
N ALA A 48 10.52 7.76 5.75
CA ALA A 48 9.54 6.96 5.02
C ALA A 48 10.21 6.02 3.99
N ALA A 49 11.25 6.48 3.30
CA ALA A 49 12.02 5.64 2.39
C ALA A 49 12.68 4.46 3.11
N ASP A 50 13.37 4.72 4.23
CA ASP A 50 14.00 3.66 5.03
C ASP A 50 12.99 2.64 5.55
N ARG A 51 11.84 3.13 6.01
CA ARG A 51 10.75 2.26 6.47
C ARG A 51 10.21 1.40 5.33
N ALA A 52 9.97 1.96 4.14
CA ALA A 52 9.50 1.19 2.98
C ALA A 52 10.50 0.11 2.57
N TYR A 53 11.80 0.43 2.53
CA TYR A 53 12.85 -0.55 2.23
C TYR A 53 12.84 -1.70 3.23
N ALA A 54 12.86 -1.41 4.52
CA ALA A 54 12.88 -2.41 5.59
C ALA A 54 11.57 -3.25 5.63
N ALA A 55 10.43 -2.64 5.35
CA ALA A 55 9.13 -3.30 5.36
C ALA A 55 8.94 -4.25 4.17
N PHE A 56 9.66 -4.06 3.06
CA PHE A 56 9.44 -4.82 1.82
C PHE A 56 9.49 -6.33 2.03
N THR A 57 10.56 -6.83 2.63
CA THR A 57 10.72 -8.26 2.93
C THR A 57 9.93 -8.69 4.16
N LYS A 58 9.81 -7.81 5.16
CA LYS A 58 9.12 -8.09 6.41
C LYS A 58 7.62 -8.25 6.24
N LEU A 59 6.98 -7.44 5.40
CA LEU A 59 5.53 -7.42 5.18
C LEU A 59 5.09 -8.13 3.89
N GLY A 60 6.03 -8.56 3.05
CA GLY A 60 5.73 -9.41 1.90
C GLY A 60 5.44 -8.66 0.59
N GLY A 61 6.05 -7.51 0.36
CA GLY A 61 6.05 -6.91 -0.98
C GLY A 61 5.86 -5.40 -1.05
N CYS A 62 5.88 -4.91 -2.28
CA CYS A 62 5.99 -3.48 -2.59
C CYS A 62 4.76 -2.64 -2.20
N CYS A 63 3.55 -3.18 -2.34
CA CYS A 63 2.34 -2.41 -2.09
C CYS A 63 2.16 -2.13 -0.59
N VAL A 64 2.23 -3.17 0.22
CA VAL A 64 2.09 -3.08 1.67
C VAL A 64 3.24 -2.29 2.30
N SER A 65 4.48 -2.39 1.76
CA SER A 65 5.62 -1.66 2.30
C SER A 65 5.51 -0.15 2.13
N VAL A 66 5.04 0.32 0.96
CA VAL A 66 4.81 1.75 0.72
C VAL A 66 3.63 2.25 1.56
N ALA A 67 2.55 1.47 1.66
CA ALA A 67 1.43 1.82 2.53
C ALA A 67 1.87 1.93 4.00
N ASP A 68 2.64 0.96 4.51
CA ASP A 68 3.18 0.98 5.89
C ASP A 68 4.14 2.15 6.11
N ALA A 69 4.96 2.49 5.13
CA ALA A 69 5.89 3.60 5.25
C ALA A 69 5.20 4.94 5.49
N ILE A 70 4.03 5.16 4.93
CA ILE A 70 3.31 6.42 5.06
C ILE A 70 2.29 6.35 6.19
N ILE A 71 1.41 5.35 6.16
CA ILE A 71 0.33 5.20 7.15
C ILE A 71 0.90 4.84 8.52
N GLY A 72 1.92 3.97 8.56
CA GLY A 72 2.59 3.60 9.80
C GLY A 72 3.36 4.77 10.44
N GLU A 73 4.05 5.61 9.64
CA GLU A 73 4.69 6.82 10.18
C GLU A 73 3.64 7.81 10.74
N LEU A 74 2.50 7.98 10.06
CA LEU A 74 1.41 8.79 10.59
C LEU A 74 0.84 8.18 11.88
N ALA A 75 0.67 6.87 11.94
CA ALA A 75 0.22 6.18 13.14
C ALA A 75 1.21 6.33 14.31
N ASP A 76 2.50 6.25 14.04
CA ASP A 76 3.55 6.41 15.06
C ASP A 76 3.61 7.84 15.61
N GLN A 77 3.29 8.86 14.78
CA GLN A 77 3.32 10.27 15.19
C GLN A 77 2.04 10.71 15.89
N VAL A 78 0.87 10.34 15.38
CA VAL A 78 -0.42 10.91 15.85
C VAL A 78 -1.40 9.87 16.39
N GLY A 79 -1.12 8.59 16.21
CA GLY A 79 -2.00 7.51 16.68
C GLY A 79 -3.27 7.39 15.84
N ALA A 80 -4.44 7.62 16.47
CA ALA A 80 -5.72 7.58 15.75
C ALA A 80 -5.87 8.75 14.78
N PRO A 81 -6.49 8.54 13.59
CA PRO A 81 -7.18 7.31 13.16
C PRO A 81 -6.27 6.28 12.47
N PHE A 82 -5.00 6.60 12.19
CA PHE A 82 -4.11 5.81 11.34
C PHE A 82 -3.76 4.44 11.95
N ASN A 83 -3.63 4.36 13.28
CA ASN A 83 -3.37 3.09 13.98
C ASN A 83 -4.51 2.07 13.86
N GLY A 84 -5.70 2.51 13.45
CA GLY A 84 -6.84 1.66 13.12
C GLY A 84 -6.84 1.13 11.69
N VAL A 85 -5.89 1.55 10.83
CA VAL A 85 -5.82 1.11 9.43
C VAL A 85 -4.93 -0.13 9.32
N PRO A 86 -5.48 -1.33 9.06
CA PRO A 86 -4.67 -2.53 8.92
C PRO A 86 -3.95 -2.52 7.56
N VAL A 87 -2.66 -2.14 7.53
CA VAL A 87 -1.88 -2.05 6.28
C VAL A 87 -1.80 -3.37 5.52
N GLN A 88 -2.09 -4.50 6.16
CA GLN A 88 -2.17 -5.84 5.54
C GLN A 88 -3.20 -5.94 4.41
N ILE A 89 -4.18 -5.04 4.34
CA ILE A 89 -5.15 -4.99 3.21
C ILE A 89 -4.45 -4.76 1.86
N TRP A 90 -3.22 -4.22 1.85
CA TRP A 90 -2.41 -4.01 0.65
C TRP A 90 -1.47 -5.18 0.31
N THR A 91 -1.45 -6.27 1.09
CA THR A 91 -0.52 -7.40 0.86
C THR A 91 -0.70 -8.00 -0.54
N ASN A 92 -1.92 -8.13 -1.03
CA ASN A 92 -2.20 -8.69 -2.35
C ASN A 92 -1.79 -7.79 -3.53
N GLY A 93 -1.44 -6.51 -3.27
CA GLY A 93 -1.00 -5.58 -4.31
C GLY A 93 0.42 -5.83 -4.82
N GLY A 94 1.19 -6.74 -4.20
CA GLY A 94 2.52 -7.12 -4.66
C GLY A 94 2.52 -7.74 -6.05
N GLY A 95 3.56 -7.45 -6.85
CA GLY A 95 3.66 -7.97 -8.21
C GLY A 95 2.52 -7.56 -9.13
N GLY A 96 1.94 -6.37 -8.94
CA GLY A 96 0.80 -5.91 -9.72
C GLY A 96 -0.42 -6.82 -9.53
N TYR A 97 -0.74 -7.10 -8.27
CA TYR A 97 -1.82 -8.03 -7.85
C TYR A 97 -1.61 -9.46 -8.39
N GLY A 98 -0.35 -9.89 -8.50
CA GLY A 98 0.00 -11.19 -9.09
C GLY A 98 -0.26 -11.28 -10.60
N GLN A 99 -0.65 -10.18 -11.24
CA GLN A 99 -0.98 -10.10 -12.67
C GLN A 99 0.03 -9.26 -13.47
N ASN A 100 1.10 -8.81 -12.82
CA ASN A 100 2.11 -7.92 -13.40
C ASN A 100 1.52 -6.59 -13.93
N SER A 101 0.33 -6.20 -13.48
CA SER A 101 -0.36 -4.96 -13.83
C SER A 101 0.23 -3.75 -13.09
N LEU A 102 -0.57 -2.85 -12.54
CA LEU A 102 -0.09 -1.67 -11.81
C LEU A 102 0.99 -2.02 -10.80
N CYS A 103 2.12 -1.29 -10.82
CA CYS A 103 3.19 -1.46 -9.84
C CYS A 103 2.65 -1.31 -8.41
N GLY A 104 2.92 -2.32 -7.56
CA GLY A 104 2.43 -2.30 -6.18
C GLY A 104 2.91 -1.09 -5.38
N CYS A 105 4.10 -0.55 -5.67
CA CYS A 105 4.55 0.69 -5.02
C CYS A 105 3.56 1.84 -5.27
N ILE A 106 3.10 2.01 -6.51
CA ILE A 106 2.07 3.02 -6.87
C ILE A 106 0.74 2.70 -6.18
N GLY A 107 0.35 1.40 -6.11
CA GLY A 107 -0.88 0.98 -5.44
C GLY A 107 -0.88 1.33 -3.94
N GLY A 108 0.23 1.09 -3.24
CA GLY A 108 0.39 1.46 -1.81
C GLY A 108 0.33 2.97 -1.60
N ALA A 109 1.05 3.73 -2.43
CA ALA A 109 1.03 5.19 -2.42
C ALA A 109 -0.37 5.75 -2.67
N ALA A 110 -1.09 5.21 -3.67
CA ALA A 110 -2.47 5.63 -3.98
C ALA A 110 -3.41 5.43 -2.79
N GLY A 111 -3.28 4.32 -2.06
CA GLY A 111 -4.06 4.08 -0.84
C GLY A 111 -3.75 5.11 0.25
N ALA A 112 -2.47 5.39 0.50
CA ALA A 112 -2.04 6.36 1.51
C ALA A 112 -2.49 7.79 1.16
N ILE A 113 -2.31 8.24 -0.09
CA ILE A 113 -2.81 9.53 -0.58
C ILE A 113 -4.33 9.62 -0.41
N GLY A 114 -5.06 8.54 -0.76
CA GLY A 114 -6.50 8.49 -0.66
C GLY A 114 -7.03 8.60 0.77
N LEU A 115 -6.26 8.23 1.79
CA LEU A 115 -6.65 8.39 3.20
C LEU A 115 -6.63 9.84 3.66
N VAL A 116 -5.71 10.64 3.17
CA VAL A 116 -5.44 12.00 3.68
C VAL A 116 -5.92 13.12 2.74
N CYS A 117 -6.37 12.76 1.54
CA CYS A 117 -6.81 13.72 0.52
C CYS A 117 -8.24 13.47 0.07
N ASP A 118 -8.96 14.51 -0.29
CA ASP A 118 -10.21 14.39 -1.03
C ASP A 118 -9.98 13.79 -2.44
N LYS A 119 -11.07 13.48 -3.14
CA LYS A 119 -11.02 12.81 -4.45
C LYS A 119 -10.27 13.61 -5.51
N ALA A 120 -10.44 14.93 -5.56
CA ALA A 120 -9.83 15.78 -6.58
C ALA A 120 -8.32 15.88 -6.35
N THR A 121 -7.91 16.20 -5.13
CA THR A 121 -6.52 16.28 -4.69
C THR A 121 -5.81 14.93 -4.86
N SER A 122 -6.41 13.84 -4.39
CA SER A 122 -5.86 12.49 -4.54
C SER A 122 -5.59 12.15 -6.00
N SER A 123 -6.52 12.47 -6.90
CA SER A 123 -6.34 12.21 -8.34
C SER A 123 -5.21 13.04 -8.94
N ALA A 124 -5.04 14.29 -8.52
CA ALA A 124 -3.97 15.17 -9.01
C ALA A 124 -2.59 14.68 -8.55
N LEU A 125 -2.42 14.40 -7.25
CA LEU A 125 -1.16 13.91 -6.68
C LEU A 125 -0.76 12.54 -7.25
N LEU A 126 -1.73 11.64 -7.42
CA LEU A 126 -1.47 10.34 -8.02
C LEU A 126 -1.03 10.47 -9.48
N LYS A 127 -1.61 11.39 -10.24
CA LYS A 127 -1.17 11.67 -11.62
C LYS A 127 0.27 12.17 -11.66
N GLU A 128 0.65 13.07 -10.75
CA GLU A 128 2.01 13.58 -10.64
C GLU A 128 3.00 12.48 -10.27
N LEU A 129 2.67 11.67 -9.25
CA LEU A 129 3.47 10.51 -8.85
C LEU A 129 3.67 9.52 -10.02
N CYS A 130 2.62 9.21 -10.76
CA CYS A 130 2.69 8.32 -11.92
C CYS A 130 3.55 8.90 -13.06
N THR A 131 3.52 10.21 -13.26
CA THR A 131 4.37 10.88 -14.26
C THR A 131 5.83 10.82 -13.84
N TRP A 132 6.14 11.21 -12.60
CA TRP A 132 7.49 11.09 -12.04
C TRP A 132 8.02 9.65 -12.14
N TYR A 133 7.22 8.66 -11.75
CA TYR A 133 7.63 7.24 -11.79
C TYR A 133 8.00 6.79 -13.20
N LYS A 134 7.23 7.17 -14.21
CA LYS A 134 7.47 6.76 -15.60
C LYS A 134 8.74 7.38 -16.20
N GLU A 135 9.10 8.58 -15.78
CA GLU A 135 10.12 9.41 -16.40
C GLU A 135 11.47 9.40 -15.66
N THR A 136 11.47 8.96 -14.39
CA THR A 136 12.67 8.96 -13.55
C THR A 136 13.46 7.67 -13.75
N ASN A 137 14.79 7.78 -13.74
CA ASN A 137 15.69 6.62 -13.73
C ASN A 137 15.73 6.01 -12.31
N LEU A 138 15.13 4.86 -12.13
CA LEU A 138 14.85 4.24 -10.83
C LEU A 138 15.41 2.81 -10.70
N PRO A 139 15.70 2.35 -9.47
CA PRO A 139 15.63 3.06 -8.21
C PRO A 139 16.89 3.88 -7.93
N THR A 140 16.75 4.94 -7.11
CA THR A 140 17.84 5.81 -6.66
C THR A 140 18.23 5.61 -5.20
N TYR A 141 17.38 4.94 -4.42
CA TYR A 141 17.64 4.66 -3.00
C TYR A 141 18.92 3.85 -2.81
N ASP A 142 19.83 4.34 -1.95
CA ASP A 142 21.21 3.82 -1.78
C ASP A 142 21.62 3.58 -0.31
N ARG A 143 20.71 3.77 0.66
CA ARG A 143 20.99 3.53 2.08
C ARG A 143 20.85 2.08 2.51
N GLY A 144 20.41 1.22 1.62
CA GLY A 144 20.37 -0.24 1.77
C GLY A 144 21.32 -0.94 0.81
N GLU A 145 21.01 -2.17 0.48
CA GLU A 145 21.67 -2.89 -0.60
C GLU A 145 21.31 -2.23 -1.94
N LYS A 146 22.31 -2.00 -2.80
CA LYS A 146 22.09 -1.29 -4.07
C LYS A 146 21.48 -2.18 -5.13
N ALA A 147 20.54 -1.65 -5.89
CA ALA A 147 20.00 -2.31 -7.06
C ALA A 147 21.11 -2.50 -8.14
N LEU A 148 21.07 -3.63 -8.84
CA LEU A 148 22.04 -3.99 -9.88
C LEU A 148 21.98 -3.03 -11.09
N ALA A 149 20.83 -2.43 -11.35
CA ALA A 149 20.65 -1.49 -12.45
C ALA A 149 19.53 -0.50 -12.12
N MET A 150 19.63 0.69 -12.71
CA MET A 150 18.59 1.70 -12.74
C MET A 150 18.00 1.75 -14.14
N VAL A 151 16.68 1.94 -14.24
CA VAL A 151 15.99 2.05 -15.54
C VAL A 151 14.87 3.09 -15.47
N VAL A 152 14.57 3.72 -16.58
CA VAL A 152 13.36 4.54 -16.73
C VAL A 152 12.18 3.61 -17.03
N PRO A 153 11.21 3.46 -16.12
CA PRO A 153 10.11 2.50 -16.31
C PRO A 153 9.31 2.73 -17.59
N GLY A 154 8.98 3.97 -17.92
CA GLY A 154 8.19 4.37 -19.10
C GLY A 154 6.71 4.02 -18.99
N SER A 155 6.33 3.25 -17.98
CA SER A 155 4.97 2.77 -17.70
C SER A 155 4.79 2.58 -16.20
N VAL A 156 3.57 2.62 -15.72
CA VAL A 156 3.23 2.28 -14.32
C VAL A 156 3.03 0.78 -14.09
N ASN A 157 3.06 -0.03 -15.14
CA ASN A 157 2.87 -1.46 -15.01
C ASN A 157 4.13 -2.16 -14.47
N CYS A 158 3.92 -3.14 -13.61
CA CYS A 158 4.98 -3.94 -13.01
C CYS A 158 5.83 -4.64 -14.07
N ILE A 159 5.16 -5.28 -15.06
CA ILE A 159 5.86 -6.04 -16.12
C ILE A 159 6.79 -5.15 -16.96
N ASP A 160 6.36 -3.94 -17.33
CA ASP A 160 7.14 -3.06 -18.19
C ASP A 160 8.42 -2.60 -17.49
N SER A 161 8.29 -2.19 -16.22
CA SER A 161 9.41 -1.79 -15.38
C SER A 161 10.38 -2.94 -15.10
N LEU A 162 9.87 -4.15 -14.82
CA LEU A 162 10.70 -5.33 -14.57
C LEU A 162 11.39 -5.83 -15.82
N SER A 163 10.74 -5.86 -16.97
CA SER A 163 11.35 -6.30 -18.23
C SER A 163 12.58 -5.45 -18.58
N LYS A 164 12.49 -4.14 -18.38
CA LYS A 164 13.64 -3.23 -18.58
C LYS A 164 14.76 -3.49 -17.57
N PHE A 165 14.43 -3.70 -16.30
CA PHE A 165 15.41 -4.04 -15.28
C PHE A 165 16.10 -5.38 -15.57
N PHE A 166 15.35 -6.40 -15.95
CA PHE A 166 15.91 -7.70 -16.30
C PHE A 166 16.88 -7.59 -17.48
N ALA A 167 16.50 -6.85 -18.52
CA ALA A 167 17.39 -6.61 -19.65
C ALA A 167 18.68 -5.85 -19.28
N ALA A 168 18.59 -4.92 -18.33
CA ALA A 168 19.74 -4.09 -17.91
C ALA A 168 20.65 -4.79 -16.89
N SER A 169 20.11 -5.68 -16.05
CA SER A 169 20.83 -6.29 -14.92
C SER A 169 21.29 -7.72 -15.16
N GLY A 170 20.74 -8.40 -16.18
CA GLY A 170 20.95 -9.84 -16.40
C GLY A 170 20.11 -10.74 -15.46
N VAL A 171 19.35 -10.18 -14.53
CA VAL A 171 18.38 -10.93 -13.72
C VAL A 171 17.23 -11.41 -14.59
N SER A 172 16.76 -12.64 -14.37
CA SER A 172 15.72 -13.24 -15.22
C SER A 172 14.56 -13.88 -14.45
N SER A 173 14.57 -13.82 -13.11
CA SER A 173 13.56 -14.48 -12.28
C SER A 173 12.90 -13.52 -11.28
N MET A 174 11.62 -13.72 -11.05
CA MET A 174 10.86 -13.01 -10.02
C MET A 174 11.32 -13.32 -8.59
N SER A 175 11.93 -14.48 -8.38
CA SER A 175 12.47 -14.90 -7.08
C SER A 175 13.95 -14.55 -6.89
N ASP A 176 14.59 -13.93 -7.89
CA ASP A 176 15.99 -13.55 -7.81
C ASP A 176 16.22 -12.49 -6.71
N PRO A 177 17.24 -12.66 -5.85
CA PRO A 177 17.58 -11.66 -4.82
C PRO A 177 17.79 -10.26 -5.38
N GLY A 178 18.43 -10.11 -6.54
CA GLY A 178 18.66 -8.84 -7.20
C GLY A 178 17.34 -8.13 -7.59
N ARG A 179 16.31 -8.89 -8.00
CA ARG A 179 14.98 -8.34 -8.23
C ARG A 179 14.33 -7.91 -6.92
N ILE A 180 14.51 -8.66 -5.83
CA ILE A 180 13.96 -8.30 -4.51
C ILE A 180 14.58 -6.99 -4.05
N VAL A 181 15.91 -6.86 -4.07
CA VAL A 181 16.63 -5.63 -3.72
C VAL A 181 16.15 -4.45 -4.56
N ARG A 182 16.08 -4.61 -5.88
CA ARG A 182 15.58 -3.56 -6.79
C ARG A 182 14.18 -3.10 -6.41
N CYS A 183 13.28 -4.01 -6.10
CA CYS A 183 11.91 -3.64 -5.76
C CYS A 183 11.80 -3.04 -4.35
N SER A 184 12.67 -3.43 -3.41
CA SER A 184 12.77 -2.77 -2.09
C SER A 184 13.25 -1.32 -2.22
N CYS A 185 14.31 -1.08 -3.03
CA CYS A 185 14.80 0.27 -3.31
C CYS A 185 13.73 1.13 -4.03
N LEU A 186 13.00 0.52 -4.98
CA LEU A 186 11.91 1.22 -5.67
C LEU A 186 10.77 1.59 -4.73
N ALA A 187 10.45 0.73 -3.76
CA ALA A 187 9.44 1.04 -2.75
C ALA A 187 9.88 2.23 -1.88
N ALA A 188 11.15 2.30 -1.52
CA ALA A 188 11.74 3.42 -0.80
C ALA A 188 11.60 4.73 -1.59
N ASP A 189 11.98 4.74 -2.87
CA ASP A 189 11.87 5.93 -3.71
C ASP A 189 10.42 6.40 -3.88
N VAL A 190 9.48 5.47 -4.07
CA VAL A 190 8.06 5.81 -4.22
C VAL A 190 7.47 6.33 -2.90
N ALA A 191 7.86 5.77 -1.76
CA ALA A 191 7.43 6.28 -0.45
C ALA A 191 7.97 7.70 -0.22
N ARG A 192 9.28 7.93 -0.47
CA ARG A 192 9.92 9.26 -0.41
C ARG A 192 9.16 10.27 -1.26
N LYS A 193 8.99 9.96 -2.54
CA LYS A 193 8.31 10.87 -3.49
C LYS A 193 6.87 11.17 -3.08
N THR A 194 6.17 10.18 -2.57
CA THR A 194 4.79 10.37 -2.11
C THR A 194 4.73 11.32 -0.91
N VAL A 195 5.64 11.17 0.05
CA VAL A 195 5.73 12.07 1.21
C VAL A 195 6.11 13.49 0.78
N GLU A 196 7.07 13.65 -0.15
CA GLU A 196 7.41 14.98 -0.72
C GLU A 196 6.18 15.67 -1.32
N LEU A 197 5.39 14.93 -2.10
CA LEU A 197 4.16 15.46 -2.72
C LEU A 197 3.11 15.86 -1.68
N LEU A 198 2.91 15.02 -0.65
CA LEU A 198 1.98 15.31 0.44
C LEU A 198 2.43 16.52 1.27
N ASN A 199 3.70 16.57 1.68
CA ASN A 199 4.26 17.71 2.42
C ASN A 199 4.09 19.01 1.63
N ALA A 200 4.41 18.99 0.33
CA ALA A 200 4.26 20.15 -0.54
C ALA A 200 2.79 20.59 -0.69
N HIS A 201 1.87 19.63 -0.81
CA HIS A 201 0.44 19.94 -0.93
C HIS A 201 -0.13 20.56 0.36
N PHE A 202 0.24 20.02 1.52
CA PHE A 202 -0.27 20.51 2.81
C PHE A 202 0.52 21.70 3.37
N GLY A 203 1.64 22.05 2.77
CA GLY A 203 2.49 23.18 3.20
C GLY A 203 3.20 22.94 4.53
N VAL A 204 3.61 21.72 4.79
CA VAL A 204 4.23 21.26 6.04
C VAL A 204 5.61 20.67 5.80
#